data_a51280c4b79a15e41d4d2cb9faaff152
#
_entry.id   a51280c4b79a15e41d4d2cb9faaff152
#
_cell.length_a   1.000
_cell.length_b   1.000
_cell.length_c   1.000
_cell.angle_alpha   90.00
_cell.angle_beta   90.00
_cell.angle_gamma   90.00
#
_symmetry.space_group_name_H-M   'P 1'
#
loop_
_entity.id
_entity.type
_entity.pdbx_description
1 polymer ?
#
loop_
_entity_poly.entity_id
_entity_poly.type
_entity_poly.pdbx_seq_one_letter_code
_entity_poly.pdbx_strand_id
1 'polypeptide(L)'
;QFRQFKFTKNWPEENLNEYLSNPIIKSFAMLHNDELSGVVCGCTVSTAEVIRTSIRIIGMDEESKNISSMFLMISKDCRKFFAFGDCAVIPEPTPEQLAEIAFKSSYMYNLLLEIDPRIAFLSFSTNNSANHYRVKNVQNATEIFGKRYPDIIHDGEIQLDAAINPIVATAKKNKNTKLNGDANILIFPNLDAGNIGYKLAQYFGGYFACGPLLLGLKKNVNDLSRGATVDDIVLTSLITALQWERKEIA
;
A
#
# COMPACT_ATOMS: atom_id res chain seq x y z
N GLN A 1 -0.22 -15.01 27.51
CA GLN A 1 0.38 -13.93 26.68
C GLN A 1 -0.62 -12.80 26.38
N PHE A 2 -1.89 -13.06 26.00
CA PHE A 2 -2.89 -12.03 25.68
C PHE A 2 -3.20 -11.06 26.85
N ARG A 3 -2.99 -11.47 28.11
CA ARG A 3 -3.08 -10.58 29.29
C ARG A 3 -1.96 -9.51 29.36
N GLN A 4 -0.96 -9.58 28.50
CA GLN A 4 0.10 -8.56 28.43
C GLN A 4 -0.34 -7.31 27.69
N PHE A 5 -1.35 -7.39 26.83
CA PHE A 5 -1.88 -6.22 26.15
C PHE A 5 -2.60 -5.29 27.11
N LYS A 6 -2.32 -3.98 27.02
CA LYS A 6 -2.96 -2.97 27.89
C LYS A 6 -4.48 -3.05 27.89
N PHE A 7 -5.09 -3.38 26.75
CA PHE A 7 -6.55 -3.41 26.59
C PHE A 7 -7.22 -4.67 27.16
N THR A 8 -6.48 -5.76 27.37
CA THR A 8 -7.01 -7.02 27.94
C THR A 8 -6.52 -7.32 29.35
N LYS A 9 -5.63 -6.49 29.90
CA LYS A 9 -4.93 -6.74 31.18
C LYS A 9 -5.87 -7.04 32.35
N ASN A 10 -7.04 -6.40 32.37
CA ASN A 10 -8.02 -6.50 33.47
C ASN A 10 -9.29 -7.27 33.06
N TRP A 11 -9.27 -7.97 31.92
CA TRP A 11 -10.44 -8.70 31.47
C TRP A 11 -10.64 -9.98 32.27
N PRO A 12 -11.89 -10.33 32.65
CA PRO A 12 -12.25 -11.65 33.13
C PRO A 12 -11.83 -12.72 32.11
N GLU A 13 -11.54 -13.93 32.61
CA GLU A 13 -11.10 -15.04 31.75
C GLU A 13 -12.16 -15.44 30.71
N GLU A 14 -13.42 -15.38 31.10
CA GLU A 14 -14.56 -15.65 30.22
C GLU A 14 -14.59 -14.68 29.02
N ASN A 15 -14.45 -13.37 29.26
CA ASN A 15 -14.42 -12.35 28.20
C ASN A 15 -13.19 -12.53 27.28
N LEU A 16 -12.06 -12.95 27.85
CA LEU A 16 -10.87 -13.22 27.07
C LEU A 16 -11.04 -14.44 26.15
N ASN A 17 -11.65 -15.50 26.69
CA ASN A 17 -11.95 -16.72 25.92
C ASN A 17 -12.97 -16.43 24.80
N GLU A 18 -14.03 -15.66 25.09
CA GLU A 18 -14.99 -15.21 24.10
C GLU A 18 -14.31 -14.40 22.99
N TYR A 19 -13.46 -13.43 23.35
CA TYR A 19 -12.69 -12.64 22.37
C TYR A 19 -11.80 -13.49 21.50
N LEU A 20 -11.08 -14.46 22.07
CA LEU A 20 -10.20 -15.38 21.35
C LEU A 20 -10.96 -16.46 20.56
N SER A 21 -12.27 -16.62 20.77
CA SER A 21 -13.08 -17.50 19.92
C SER A 21 -13.30 -16.96 18.53
N ASN A 22 -13.15 -15.62 18.34
CA ASN A 22 -13.19 -15.00 17.02
C ASN A 22 -11.99 -15.43 16.18
N PRO A 23 -12.20 -16.05 14.99
CA PRO A 23 -11.10 -16.60 14.16
C PRO A 23 -10.08 -15.54 13.74
N ILE A 24 -10.51 -14.30 13.50
CA ILE A 24 -9.61 -13.19 13.12
C ILE A 24 -8.71 -12.85 14.30
N ILE A 25 -9.29 -12.66 15.49
CA ILE A 25 -8.54 -12.35 16.71
C ILE A 25 -7.53 -13.47 17.01
N LYS A 26 -7.95 -14.73 16.86
CA LYS A 26 -7.10 -15.89 17.05
C LYS A 26 -5.94 -15.89 16.07
N SER A 27 -6.17 -15.63 14.78
CA SER A 27 -5.11 -15.57 13.76
C SER A 27 -4.09 -14.48 14.07
N PHE A 28 -4.56 -13.30 14.50
CA PHE A 28 -3.67 -12.20 14.90
C PHE A 28 -2.88 -12.53 16.16
N ALA A 29 -3.49 -13.25 17.12
CA ALA A 29 -2.79 -13.73 18.30
C ALA A 29 -1.66 -14.70 17.96
N MET A 30 -1.93 -15.64 17.06
CA MET A 30 -0.93 -16.60 16.56
C MET A 30 0.19 -15.88 15.80
N LEU A 31 -0.16 -14.89 14.95
CA LEU A 31 0.84 -14.06 14.28
C LEU A 31 1.69 -13.27 15.26
N HIS A 32 1.09 -12.70 16.30
CA HIS A 32 1.81 -11.97 17.35
C HIS A 32 2.85 -12.85 18.06
N ASN A 33 2.52 -14.10 18.28
CA ASN A 33 3.35 -15.10 18.98
C ASN A 33 4.36 -15.81 18.07
N ASP A 34 4.54 -15.39 16.82
CA ASP A 34 5.42 -16.03 15.83
C ASP A 34 5.01 -17.47 15.45
N GLU A 35 3.74 -17.83 15.67
CA GLU A 35 3.19 -19.12 15.24
C GLU A 35 2.77 -19.10 13.75
N LEU A 36 2.66 -17.90 13.15
CA LEU A 36 2.33 -17.65 11.75
C LEU A 36 3.31 -16.65 11.16
N SER A 37 3.60 -16.80 9.87
CA SER A 37 4.45 -15.88 9.08
C SER A 37 3.70 -14.64 8.57
N GLY A 38 2.36 -14.70 8.51
CA GLY A 38 1.49 -13.62 8.08
C GLY A 38 0.02 -14.00 8.22
N VAL A 39 -0.86 -13.02 8.08
CA VAL A 39 -2.31 -13.21 8.08
C VAL A 39 -2.92 -12.54 6.85
N VAL A 40 -3.82 -13.27 6.18
CA VAL A 40 -4.69 -12.75 5.12
C VAL A 40 -6.12 -12.88 5.59
N CYS A 41 -6.87 -11.77 5.62
CA CYS A 41 -8.28 -11.76 6.03
C CYS A 41 -9.03 -10.64 5.30
N GLY A 42 -10.30 -10.37 5.62
CA GLY A 42 -11.07 -9.26 5.04
C GLY A 42 -12.28 -9.65 4.20
N CYS A 43 -12.35 -10.86 3.67
CA CYS A 43 -13.50 -11.30 2.85
C CYS A 43 -14.85 -11.20 3.57
N THR A 44 -14.87 -11.32 4.90
CA THR A 44 -16.09 -11.35 5.72
C THR A 44 -16.21 -10.17 6.69
N VAL A 45 -15.20 -9.32 6.76
CA VAL A 45 -15.15 -8.16 7.65
C VAL A 45 -14.71 -6.91 6.90
N SER A 46 -14.85 -5.74 7.52
CA SER A 46 -14.42 -4.49 6.89
C SER A 46 -12.91 -4.28 7.03
N THR A 47 -12.30 -3.62 6.04
CA THR A 47 -10.89 -3.15 6.11
C THR A 47 -10.60 -2.36 7.39
N ALA A 48 -11.56 -1.55 7.86
CA ALA A 48 -11.41 -0.80 9.10
C ALA A 48 -11.30 -1.70 10.34
N GLU A 49 -11.96 -2.86 10.35
CA GLU A 49 -11.86 -3.85 11.43
C GLU A 49 -10.52 -4.56 11.39
N VAL A 50 -10.07 -4.96 10.19
CA VAL A 50 -8.74 -5.55 9.99
C VAL A 50 -7.66 -4.61 10.49
N ILE A 51 -7.69 -3.34 10.09
CA ILE A 51 -6.70 -2.32 10.50
C ILE A 51 -6.72 -2.11 12.02
N ARG A 52 -7.90 -1.94 12.63
CA ARG A 52 -8.01 -1.74 14.09
C ARG A 52 -7.45 -2.94 14.86
N THR A 53 -7.74 -4.15 14.40
CA THR A 53 -7.23 -5.38 15.01
C THR A 53 -5.72 -5.50 14.85
N SER A 54 -5.20 -5.17 13.65
CA SER A 54 -3.76 -5.13 13.38
C SER A 54 -3.04 -4.18 14.33
N ILE A 55 -3.51 -2.94 14.47
CA ILE A 55 -2.90 -1.96 15.37
C ILE A 55 -2.92 -2.42 16.83
N ARG A 56 -4.03 -3.03 17.26
CA ARG A 56 -4.20 -3.47 18.66
C ARG A 56 -3.32 -4.64 19.05
N ILE A 57 -3.17 -5.62 18.15
CA ILE A 57 -2.54 -6.90 18.46
C ILE A 57 -1.11 -6.95 17.92
N ILE A 58 -0.88 -6.53 16.69
CA ILE A 58 0.42 -6.56 16.04
C ILE A 58 1.23 -5.30 16.35
N GLY A 59 0.57 -4.15 16.30
CA GLY A 59 1.22 -2.85 16.46
C GLY A 59 1.84 -2.32 15.18
N MET A 60 2.18 -1.03 15.23
CA MET A 60 2.85 -0.35 14.12
C MET A 60 4.35 -0.62 14.18
N ASP A 61 4.99 -0.64 13.03
CA ASP A 61 6.44 -0.58 12.87
C ASP A 61 6.99 0.69 13.54
N GLU A 62 8.19 0.62 14.10
CA GLU A 62 8.78 1.73 14.87
C GLU A 62 9.09 2.97 14.03
N GLU A 63 9.41 2.76 12.75
CA GLU A 63 9.67 3.83 11.79
C GLU A 63 8.40 4.38 11.14
N SER A 64 7.25 3.74 11.38
CA SER A 64 5.98 4.07 10.74
C SER A 64 5.13 5.00 11.58
N LYS A 65 4.71 6.12 11.00
CA LYS A 65 3.77 7.05 11.63
C LYS A 65 2.31 6.74 11.27
N ASN A 66 2.09 6.06 10.14
CA ASN A 66 0.77 5.77 9.61
C ASN A 66 0.71 4.35 9.06
N ILE A 67 -0.48 3.74 9.13
CA ILE A 67 -0.81 2.59 8.29
C ILE A 67 -1.25 3.11 6.94
N SER A 68 -0.75 2.51 5.88
CA SER A 68 -1.18 2.75 4.52
C SER A 68 -1.34 1.43 3.77
N SER A 69 -1.65 1.49 2.49
CA SER A 69 -1.77 0.30 1.67
C SER A 69 -1.11 0.45 0.31
N MET A 70 -0.80 -0.66 -0.30
CA MET A 70 -0.57 -0.71 -1.73
C MET A 70 -1.31 -1.89 -2.36
N PHE A 71 -1.67 -1.76 -3.63
CA PHE A 71 -2.04 -2.88 -4.48
C PHE A 71 -0.89 -3.19 -5.44
N LEU A 72 -0.50 -4.45 -5.52
CA LEU A 72 0.33 -4.93 -6.60
C LEU A 72 -0.58 -5.27 -7.79
N MET A 73 -0.49 -4.45 -8.83
CA MET A 73 -1.27 -4.60 -10.07
C MET A 73 -0.46 -5.40 -11.08
N ILE A 74 -0.95 -6.56 -11.48
CA ILE A 74 -0.26 -7.47 -12.41
C ILE A 74 -1.05 -7.54 -13.71
N SER A 75 -0.40 -7.26 -14.85
CA SER A 75 -1.06 -7.39 -16.15
C SER A 75 -1.44 -8.85 -16.43
N LYS A 76 -2.49 -9.07 -17.24
CA LYS A 76 -3.02 -10.39 -17.54
C LYS A 76 -1.98 -11.35 -18.14
N ASP A 77 -1.00 -10.83 -18.87
CA ASP A 77 0.12 -11.58 -19.43
C ASP A 77 1.33 -11.72 -18.49
N CYS A 78 1.20 -11.23 -17.25
CA CYS A 78 2.23 -11.23 -16.22
C CYS A 78 3.55 -10.54 -16.63
N ARG A 79 3.52 -9.58 -17.56
CA ARG A 79 4.70 -8.87 -18.04
C ARG A 79 4.87 -7.49 -17.44
N LYS A 80 3.80 -6.90 -16.92
CA LYS A 80 3.82 -5.56 -16.33
C LYS A 80 3.33 -5.62 -14.89
N PHE A 81 4.08 -4.97 -14.03
CA PHE A 81 3.81 -4.87 -12.60
C PHE A 81 3.78 -3.40 -12.21
N PHE A 82 2.76 -3.00 -11.47
CA PHE A 82 2.67 -1.66 -10.89
C PHE A 82 2.34 -1.75 -9.40
N ALA A 83 2.88 -0.83 -8.61
CA ALA A 83 2.38 -0.58 -7.26
C ALA A 83 1.45 0.64 -7.28
N PHE A 84 0.23 0.50 -6.75
CA PHE A 84 -0.73 1.59 -6.57
C PHE A 84 -0.88 1.90 -5.08
N GLY A 85 -0.44 3.06 -4.64
CA GLY A 85 -0.47 3.51 -3.24
C GLY A 85 -1.09 4.90 -3.09
N ASP A 86 -1.82 5.19 -2.06
CA ASP A 86 -2.66 4.38 -1.20
C ASP A 86 -4.07 4.27 -1.82
N CYS A 87 -4.65 3.09 -1.78
CA CYS A 87 -5.95 2.85 -2.42
C CYS A 87 -7.02 2.30 -1.45
N ALA A 88 -6.71 2.16 -0.14
CA ALA A 88 -7.63 1.51 0.79
C ALA A 88 -7.69 2.09 2.21
N VAL A 89 -6.78 3.00 2.63
CA VAL A 89 -6.62 3.35 4.05
C VAL A 89 -6.82 4.84 4.33
N ILE A 90 -6.04 5.74 3.73
CA ILE A 90 -6.00 7.17 4.09
C ILE A 90 -6.86 8.01 3.14
N PRO A 91 -8.01 8.56 3.60
CA PRO A 91 -8.93 9.27 2.71
C PRO A 91 -8.31 10.50 2.05
N GLU A 92 -7.65 11.34 2.83
CA GLU A 92 -7.05 12.59 2.36
C GLU A 92 -5.65 12.76 3.00
N PRO A 93 -4.60 12.16 2.38
CA PRO A 93 -3.26 12.16 2.95
C PRO A 93 -2.61 13.54 2.89
N THR A 94 -1.87 13.88 3.96
CA THR A 94 -0.99 15.07 3.97
C THR A 94 0.22 14.84 3.05
N PRO A 95 0.99 15.90 2.70
CA PRO A 95 2.22 15.75 1.93
C PRO A 95 3.21 14.76 2.55
N GLU A 96 3.36 14.79 3.89
CA GLU A 96 4.23 13.89 4.63
C GLU A 96 3.75 12.43 4.53
N GLN A 97 2.44 12.22 4.61
CA GLN A 97 1.83 10.90 4.45
C GLN A 97 1.99 10.36 3.02
N LEU A 98 1.78 11.21 2.00
CA LEU A 98 2.03 10.81 0.61
C LEU A 98 3.49 10.41 0.37
N ALA A 99 4.45 11.16 0.94
CA ALA A 99 5.86 10.81 0.85
C ALA A 99 6.18 9.48 1.58
N GLU A 100 5.54 9.22 2.73
CA GLU A 100 5.68 7.96 3.46
C GLU A 100 5.05 6.78 2.69
N ILE A 101 3.85 6.97 2.12
CA ILE A 101 3.20 5.98 1.25
C ILE A 101 4.11 5.61 0.08
N ALA A 102 4.70 6.61 -0.58
CA ALA A 102 5.60 6.41 -1.70
C ALA A 102 6.83 5.58 -1.33
N PHE A 103 7.46 5.91 -0.20
CA PHE A 103 8.63 5.18 0.29
C PHE A 103 8.29 3.72 0.62
N LYS A 104 7.24 3.49 1.42
CA LYS A 104 6.83 2.13 1.81
C LYS A 104 6.39 1.29 0.61
N SER A 105 5.67 1.91 -0.35
CA SER A 105 5.28 1.22 -1.57
C SER A 105 6.50 0.87 -2.43
N SER A 106 7.50 1.76 -2.51
CA SER A 106 8.74 1.49 -3.26
C SER A 106 9.58 0.38 -2.63
N TYR A 107 9.71 0.41 -1.31
CA TYR A 107 10.39 -0.65 -0.57
C TYR A 107 9.71 -2.01 -0.78
N MET A 108 8.38 -2.07 -0.60
CA MET A 108 7.63 -3.30 -0.78
C MET A 108 7.66 -3.81 -2.23
N TYR A 109 7.56 -2.92 -3.21
CA TYR A 109 7.65 -3.26 -4.63
C TYR A 109 9.01 -3.88 -4.97
N ASN A 110 10.10 -3.25 -4.52
CA ASN A 110 11.43 -3.78 -4.72
C ASN A 110 11.66 -5.09 -3.97
N LEU A 111 11.18 -5.19 -2.72
CA LEU A 111 11.24 -6.43 -1.91
C LEU A 111 10.57 -7.61 -2.63
N LEU A 112 9.40 -7.39 -3.22
CA LEU A 112 8.63 -8.47 -3.87
C LEU A 112 9.17 -8.86 -5.25
N LEU A 113 9.66 -7.90 -6.03
CA LEU A 113 9.93 -8.10 -7.45
C LEU A 113 11.41 -7.97 -7.84
N GLU A 114 12.26 -7.40 -6.97
CA GLU A 114 13.66 -7.04 -7.27
C GLU A 114 13.79 -6.08 -8.47
N ILE A 115 12.79 -5.21 -8.64
CA ILE A 115 12.75 -4.19 -9.70
C ILE A 115 12.93 -2.81 -9.07
N ASP A 116 13.79 -2.00 -9.67
CA ASP A 116 14.04 -0.64 -9.22
C ASP A 116 12.77 0.21 -9.26
N PRO A 117 12.43 0.89 -8.16
CA PRO A 117 11.25 1.74 -8.08
C PRO A 117 11.40 3.01 -8.92
N ARG A 118 10.36 3.36 -9.67
CA ARG A 118 10.21 4.57 -10.46
C ARG A 118 8.86 5.20 -10.14
N ILE A 119 8.86 6.22 -9.30
CA ILE A 119 7.67 6.72 -8.60
C ILE A 119 7.07 7.92 -9.31
N ALA A 120 5.76 7.89 -9.56
CA ALA A 120 4.98 9.02 -10.01
C ALA A 120 3.98 9.47 -8.93
N PHE A 121 4.11 10.71 -8.44
CA PHE A 121 3.08 11.35 -7.61
C PHE A 121 2.00 11.93 -8.51
N LEU A 122 0.85 11.27 -8.55
CA LEU A 122 -0.21 11.53 -9.51
C LEU A 122 -1.05 12.77 -9.15
N SER A 123 -1.43 13.49 -10.19
CA SER A 123 -2.34 14.64 -10.13
C SER A 123 -3.11 14.78 -11.44
N PHE A 124 -4.14 15.61 -11.45
CA PHE A 124 -4.76 16.10 -12.69
C PHE A 124 -3.92 17.19 -13.38
N SER A 125 -2.83 17.64 -12.75
CA SER A 125 -1.88 18.64 -13.24
C SER A 125 -0.54 17.99 -13.57
N THR A 126 0.20 18.57 -14.51
CA THR A 126 1.61 18.27 -14.79
C THR A 126 2.37 19.58 -14.89
N ASN A 127 3.50 19.70 -14.15
CA ASN A 127 4.41 20.86 -14.25
C ASN A 127 3.71 22.22 -14.08
N ASN A 128 2.92 22.38 -13.02
CA ASN A 128 2.17 23.59 -12.71
C ASN A 128 1.11 23.97 -13.76
N SER A 129 0.58 23.02 -14.54
CA SER A 129 -0.48 23.29 -15.52
C SER A 129 -1.79 23.73 -14.87
N ALA A 130 -1.98 23.52 -13.58
CA ALA A 130 -3.12 23.98 -12.78
C ALA A 130 -2.69 24.52 -11.41
N ASN A 131 -3.42 25.54 -10.92
CA ASN A 131 -3.23 26.11 -9.59
C ASN A 131 -4.39 25.70 -8.69
N HIS A 132 -4.15 24.72 -7.79
CA HIS A 132 -5.15 24.21 -6.87
C HIS A 132 -4.48 23.62 -5.62
N TYR A 133 -5.15 23.67 -4.44
CA TYR A 133 -4.53 23.18 -3.20
C TYR A 133 -4.12 21.69 -3.28
N ARG A 134 -4.88 20.85 -3.97
CA ARG A 134 -4.55 19.42 -4.18
C ARG A 134 -3.29 19.24 -5.01
N VAL A 135 -3.08 20.10 -6.02
CA VAL A 135 -1.83 20.10 -6.81
C VAL A 135 -0.66 20.47 -5.91
N LYS A 136 -0.82 21.52 -5.09
CA LYS A 136 0.21 21.96 -4.15
C LYS A 136 0.54 20.88 -3.11
N ASN A 137 -0.47 20.13 -2.66
CA ASN A 137 -0.26 19.01 -1.74
C ASN A 137 0.66 17.94 -2.37
N VAL A 138 0.43 17.57 -3.62
CA VAL A 138 1.26 16.60 -4.35
C VAL A 138 2.66 17.13 -4.61
N GLN A 139 2.81 18.40 -5.01
CA GLN A 139 4.11 19.05 -5.18
C GLN A 139 4.94 19.02 -3.89
N ASN A 140 4.34 19.39 -2.77
CA ASN A 140 5.00 19.36 -1.48
C ASN A 140 5.41 17.92 -1.10
N ALA A 141 4.57 16.92 -1.37
CA ALA A 141 4.89 15.52 -1.14
C ALA A 141 6.11 15.08 -1.96
N THR A 142 6.16 15.44 -3.24
CA THR A 142 7.28 15.14 -4.13
C THR A 142 8.58 15.78 -3.63
N GLU A 143 8.51 17.05 -3.19
CA GLU A 143 9.67 17.76 -2.63
C GLU A 143 10.17 17.11 -1.33
N ILE A 144 9.25 16.75 -0.41
CA ILE A 144 9.59 16.06 0.85
C ILE A 144 10.24 14.71 0.54
N PHE A 145 9.69 13.95 -0.41
CA PHE A 145 10.23 12.66 -0.82
C PHE A 145 11.64 12.82 -1.38
N GLY A 146 11.84 13.74 -2.32
CA GLY A 146 13.14 13.96 -2.95
C GLY A 146 14.24 14.39 -1.98
N LYS A 147 13.88 15.17 -0.92
CA LYS A 147 14.83 15.52 0.13
C LYS A 147 15.21 14.34 1.02
N ARG A 148 14.29 13.41 1.27
CA ARG A 148 14.53 12.26 2.15
C ARG A 148 15.19 11.09 1.41
N TYR A 149 14.84 10.88 0.14
CA TYR A 149 15.22 9.71 -0.65
C TYR A 149 15.73 10.13 -2.05
N PRO A 150 16.85 10.88 -2.14
CA PRO A 150 17.33 11.49 -3.38
C PRO A 150 17.75 10.47 -4.44
N ASP A 151 18.08 9.25 -4.03
CA ASP A 151 18.55 8.19 -4.92
C ASP A 151 17.42 7.41 -5.59
N ILE A 152 16.17 7.54 -5.08
CA ILE A 152 15.02 6.88 -5.68
C ILE A 152 14.47 7.77 -6.81
N ILE A 153 14.31 7.18 -7.99
CA ILE A 153 13.76 7.90 -9.16
C ILE A 153 12.29 8.23 -8.90
N HIS A 154 11.97 9.51 -8.97
CA HIS A 154 10.60 10.01 -8.74
C HIS A 154 10.32 11.29 -9.51
N ASP A 155 9.04 11.57 -9.75
CA ASP A 155 8.54 12.82 -10.30
C ASP A 155 7.11 13.12 -9.81
N GLY A 156 6.70 14.37 -9.85
CA GLY A 156 5.37 14.86 -9.49
C GLY A 156 5.37 16.37 -9.26
N GLU A 157 4.24 17.07 -9.39
CA GLU A 157 2.96 16.44 -9.77
C GLU A 157 2.96 16.08 -11.26
N ILE A 158 2.39 14.91 -11.58
CA ILE A 158 2.35 14.42 -12.94
C ILE A 158 1.01 13.73 -13.24
N GLN A 159 0.48 13.89 -14.45
CA GLN A 159 -0.70 13.16 -14.91
C GLN A 159 -0.34 11.72 -15.26
N LEU A 160 -1.31 10.80 -15.10
CA LEU A 160 -1.12 9.37 -15.32
C LEU A 160 -0.56 9.05 -16.71
N ASP A 161 -1.09 9.67 -17.76
CA ASP A 161 -0.66 9.44 -19.15
C ASP A 161 0.82 9.80 -19.36
N ALA A 162 1.28 10.91 -18.77
CA ALA A 162 2.69 11.30 -18.82
C ALA A 162 3.58 10.41 -17.93
N ALA A 163 3.04 9.85 -16.84
CA ALA A 163 3.79 8.97 -15.95
C ALA A 163 4.14 7.62 -16.58
N ILE A 164 3.25 7.07 -17.45
CA ILE A 164 3.37 5.68 -17.96
C ILE A 164 3.50 5.56 -19.48
N ASN A 165 3.55 6.67 -20.20
CA ASN A 165 3.67 6.67 -21.66
C ASN A 165 4.81 7.59 -22.11
N PRO A 166 5.89 7.04 -22.69
CA PRO A 166 7.07 7.81 -23.11
C PRO A 166 6.77 8.90 -24.16
N ILE A 167 5.80 8.66 -25.05
CA ILE A 167 5.41 9.66 -26.07
C ILE A 167 4.78 10.88 -25.40
N VAL A 168 3.86 10.63 -24.46
CA VAL A 168 3.18 11.69 -23.71
C VAL A 168 4.15 12.42 -22.78
N ALA A 169 5.01 11.67 -22.09
CA ALA A 169 6.06 12.23 -21.25
C ALA A 169 6.96 13.20 -22.05
N THR A 170 7.35 12.82 -23.26
CA THR A 170 8.14 13.66 -24.15
C THR A 170 7.39 14.92 -24.59
N ALA A 171 6.10 14.80 -24.91
CA ALA A 171 5.26 15.94 -25.34
C ALA A 171 5.00 16.93 -24.20
N LYS A 172 4.81 16.44 -22.97
CA LYS A 172 4.53 17.26 -21.76
C LYS A 172 5.81 17.68 -21.02
N LYS A 173 7.00 17.54 -21.61
CA LYS A 173 8.32 17.66 -20.99
C LYS A 173 8.43 18.53 -19.75
N ASN A 174 8.88 17.91 -18.67
CA ASN A 174 9.65 18.56 -17.63
C ASN A 174 11.15 18.38 -17.95
N LYS A 175 11.89 19.47 -18.10
CA LYS A 175 13.34 19.43 -18.47
C LYS A 175 14.20 18.73 -17.41
N ASN A 176 13.68 18.51 -16.20
CA ASN A 176 14.40 18.01 -15.04
C ASN A 176 13.92 16.64 -14.54
N THR A 177 12.95 16.00 -15.21
CA THR A 177 12.45 14.68 -14.75
C THR A 177 13.40 13.55 -15.10
N LYS A 178 13.56 12.63 -14.17
CA LYS A 178 14.22 11.33 -14.40
C LYS A 178 13.25 10.25 -14.86
N LEU A 179 11.93 10.51 -14.80
CA LEU A 179 10.88 9.67 -15.37
C LEU A 179 10.69 9.97 -16.84
N ASN A 180 10.69 8.93 -17.66
CA ASN A 180 10.53 9.01 -19.10
C ASN A 180 9.22 8.35 -19.57
N GLY A 181 8.16 8.42 -18.77
CA GLY A 181 6.91 7.73 -19.04
C GLY A 181 7.00 6.23 -18.71
N ASP A 182 7.82 5.87 -17.75
CA ASP A 182 8.16 4.50 -17.36
C ASP A 182 8.00 4.25 -15.85
N ALA A 183 7.12 5.03 -15.20
CA ALA A 183 6.78 4.82 -13.81
C ALA A 183 6.18 3.42 -13.59
N ASN A 184 6.61 2.76 -12.51
CA ASN A 184 6.05 1.48 -12.06
C ASN A 184 5.39 1.59 -10.67
N ILE A 185 5.51 2.75 -10.01
CA ILE A 185 4.83 3.05 -8.75
C ILE A 185 4.00 4.33 -8.94
N LEU A 186 2.71 4.22 -8.70
CA LEU A 186 1.73 5.28 -8.87
C LEU A 186 1.15 5.66 -7.52
N ILE A 187 1.45 6.87 -7.05
CA ILE A 187 0.96 7.41 -5.78
C ILE A 187 -0.24 8.31 -6.06
N PHE A 188 -1.38 7.89 -5.57
CA PHE A 188 -2.64 8.59 -5.77
C PHE A 188 -2.82 9.73 -4.76
N PRO A 189 -3.39 10.88 -5.16
CA PRO A 189 -3.49 12.07 -4.31
C PRO A 189 -4.47 11.93 -3.16
N ASN A 190 -5.40 11.00 -3.24
CA ASN A 190 -6.41 10.68 -2.23
C ASN A 190 -7.02 9.30 -2.47
N LEU A 191 -7.81 8.84 -1.49
CA LEU A 191 -8.42 7.52 -1.51
C LEU A 191 -9.43 7.32 -2.66
N ASP A 192 -10.22 8.33 -2.99
CA ASP A 192 -11.20 8.22 -4.09
C ASP A 192 -10.49 7.92 -5.41
N ALA A 193 -9.44 8.69 -5.73
CA ALA A 193 -8.66 8.48 -6.94
C ALA A 193 -7.99 7.09 -6.97
N GLY A 194 -7.39 6.67 -5.86
CA GLY A 194 -6.73 5.38 -5.74
C GLY A 194 -7.71 4.21 -5.82
N ASN A 195 -8.80 4.26 -5.04
CA ASN A 195 -9.80 3.19 -4.97
C ASN A 195 -10.55 3.01 -6.30
N ILE A 196 -10.96 4.10 -6.93
CA ILE A 196 -11.58 4.06 -8.26
C ILE A 196 -10.55 3.60 -9.29
N GLY A 197 -9.32 4.14 -9.24
CA GLY A 197 -8.25 3.86 -10.19
C GLY A 197 -7.88 2.39 -10.28
N TYR A 198 -7.63 1.72 -9.13
CA TYR A 198 -7.27 0.31 -9.17
C TYR A 198 -8.43 -0.57 -9.66
N LYS A 199 -9.68 -0.24 -9.30
CA LYS A 199 -10.86 -0.98 -9.80
C LYS A 199 -11.06 -0.81 -11.30
N LEU A 200 -10.85 0.40 -11.85
CA LEU A 200 -10.88 0.62 -13.30
C LEU A 200 -9.80 -0.23 -14.00
N ALA A 201 -8.58 -0.26 -13.47
CA ALA A 201 -7.52 -1.10 -14.01
C ALA A 201 -7.87 -2.60 -13.92
N GLN A 202 -8.46 -3.05 -12.82
CA GLN A 202 -8.88 -4.43 -12.61
C GLN A 202 -10.02 -4.81 -13.57
N TYR A 203 -11.15 -4.10 -13.52
CA TYR A 203 -12.37 -4.50 -14.23
C TYR A 203 -12.33 -4.21 -15.73
N PHE A 204 -11.78 -3.06 -16.15
CA PHE A 204 -11.70 -2.68 -17.55
C PHE A 204 -10.34 -3.00 -18.18
N GLY A 205 -9.25 -2.91 -17.41
CA GLY A 205 -7.91 -3.19 -17.90
C GLY A 205 -7.50 -4.66 -17.81
N GLY A 206 -8.26 -5.48 -17.08
CA GLY A 206 -7.97 -6.91 -16.91
C GLY A 206 -6.73 -7.19 -16.07
N TYR A 207 -6.30 -6.25 -15.22
CA TYR A 207 -5.22 -6.46 -14.27
C TYR A 207 -5.70 -7.30 -13.08
N PHE A 208 -4.83 -8.15 -12.57
CA PHE A 208 -5.01 -8.70 -11.23
C PHE A 208 -4.65 -7.62 -10.22
N ALA A 209 -5.51 -7.41 -9.21
CA ALA A 209 -5.30 -6.43 -8.14
C ALA A 209 -5.01 -7.17 -6.83
N CYS A 210 -3.73 -7.41 -6.54
CA CYS A 210 -3.31 -8.15 -5.35
C CYS A 210 -3.19 -7.19 -4.17
N GLY A 211 -4.08 -7.30 -3.20
CA GLY A 211 -4.12 -6.42 -2.03
C GLY A 211 -5.53 -6.15 -1.51
N PRO A 212 -5.67 -5.17 -0.58
CA PRO A 212 -4.60 -4.25 -0.19
C PRO A 212 -3.54 -4.91 0.70
N LEU A 213 -2.28 -4.71 0.32
CA LEU A 213 -1.14 -5.06 1.16
C LEU A 213 -0.97 -3.94 2.19
N LEU A 214 -1.12 -4.26 3.48
CA LEU A 214 -1.01 -3.25 4.54
C LEU A 214 0.46 -2.94 4.85
N LEU A 215 0.77 -1.66 4.87
CA LEU A 215 2.12 -1.14 5.09
C LEU A 215 2.19 -0.40 6.42
N GLY A 216 3.32 -0.54 7.14
CA GLY A 216 3.56 0.13 8.41
C GLY A 216 3.17 -0.70 9.64
N LEU A 217 2.93 -1.99 9.50
CA LEU A 217 2.73 -2.93 10.59
C LEU A 217 4.04 -3.67 10.93
N LYS A 218 4.22 -4.06 12.19
CA LYS A 218 5.38 -4.86 12.64
C LYS A 218 5.46 -6.22 11.95
N LYS A 219 4.31 -6.84 11.64
CA LYS A 219 4.22 -8.14 10.97
C LYS A 219 3.28 -8.09 9.77
N ASN A 220 3.39 -9.06 8.88
CA ASN A 220 2.66 -9.08 7.63
C ASN A 220 1.18 -9.41 7.84
N VAL A 221 0.34 -8.42 7.60
CA VAL A 221 -1.12 -8.57 7.56
C VAL A 221 -1.60 -7.96 6.26
N ASN A 222 -2.35 -8.72 5.49
CA ASN A 222 -2.95 -8.23 4.26
C ASN A 222 -4.48 -8.41 4.29
N ASP A 223 -5.16 -7.42 3.76
CA ASP A 223 -6.62 -7.37 3.70
C ASP A 223 -7.11 -7.84 2.33
N LEU A 224 -8.33 -8.29 2.28
CA LEU A 224 -9.02 -8.70 1.06
C LEU A 224 -10.34 -7.95 0.96
N SER A 225 -10.70 -7.58 -0.26
CA SER A 225 -12.05 -7.08 -0.54
C SER A 225 -13.11 -8.13 -0.22
N ARG A 226 -14.29 -7.70 0.20
CA ARG A 226 -15.47 -8.57 0.36
C ARG A 226 -15.94 -9.22 -0.95
N GLY A 227 -15.48 -8.71 -2.09
CA GLY A 227 -15.69 -9.29 -3.41
C GLY A 227 -14.49 -10.07 -3.95
N ALA A 228 -13.54 -10.44 -3.08
CA ALA A 228 -12.35 -11.20 -3.49
C ALA A 228 -12.72 -12.56 -4.07
N THR A 229 -12.10 -12.88 -5.18
CA THR A 229 -12.20 -14.20 -5.85
C THR A 229 -11.24 -15.19 -5.19
N VAL A 230 -11.36 -16.47 -5.54
CA VAL A 230 -10.40 -17.50 -5.09
C VAL A 230 -8.98 -17.15 -5.53
N ASP A 231 -8.81 -16.64 -6.74
CA ASP A 231 -7.50 -16.23 -7.27
C ASP A 231 -6.90 -15.06 -6.46
N ASP A 232 -7.73 -14.08 -6.07
CA ASP A 232 -7.29 -12.96 -5.21
C ASP A 232 -6.78 -13.47 -3.85
N ILE A 233 -7.49 -14.45 -3.25
CA ILE A 233 -7.09 -15.08 -1.98
C ILE A 233 -5.76 -15.80 -2.13
N VAL A 234 -5.62 -16.63 -3.17
CA VAL A 234 -4.40 -17.40 -3.43
C VAL A 234 -3.22 -16.46 -3.67
N LEU A 235 -3.36 -15.49 -4.56
CA LEU A 235 -2.30 -14.53 -4.90
C LEU A 235 -1.88 -13.71 -3.69
N THR A 236 -2.83 -13.17 -2.93
CA THR A 236 -2.51 -12.39 -1.72
C THR A 236 -1.82 -13.25 -0.66
N SER A 237 -2.21 -14.52 -0.53
CA SER A 237 -1.55 -15.46 0.39
C SER A 237 -0.12 -15.76 -0.03
N LEU A 238 0.13 -15.99 -1.32
CA LEU A 238 1.48 -16.19 -1.87
C LEU A 238 2.36 -14.95 -1.66
N ILE A 239 1.82 -13.76 -1.92
CA ILE A 239 2.53 -12.50 -1.66
C ILE A 239 2.85 -12.35 -0.18
N THR A 240 1.92 -12.69 0.72
CA THR A 240 2.13 -12.61 2.17
C THR A 240 3.26 -13.55 2.62
N ALA A 241 3.33 -14.75 2.06
CA ALA A 241 4.42 -15.70 2.32
C ALA A 241 5.76 -15.16 1.80
N LEU A 242 5.77 -14.60 0.59
CA LEU A 242 6.96 -13.99 -0.01
C LEU A 242 7.45 -12.77 0.78
N GLN A 243 6.53 -11.93 1.31
CA GLN A 243 6.89 -10.82 2.19
C GLN A 243 7.64 -11.29 3.44
N TRP A 244 7.25 -12.41 4.01
CA TRP A 244 7.92 -12.98 5.18
C TRP A 244 9.30 -13.53 4.81
N GLU A 245 9.37 -14.38 3.79
CA GLU A 245 10.62 -15.00 3.34
C GLU A 245 11.69 -13.96 3.02
N ARG A 246 11.32 -12.91 2.29
CA ARG A 246 12.25 -11.87 1.88
C ARG A 246 12.70 -10.94 2.99
N LYS A 247 11.88 -10.74 4.02
CA LYS A 247 12.29 -10.00 5.22
C LYS A 247 13.27 -10.76 6.10
N GLU A 248 13.21 -12.08 6.11
CA GLU A 248 14.15 -12.92 6.85
C GLU A 248 15.54 -12.98 6.21
N ILE A 249 15.63 -12.68 4.90
CA ILE A 249 16.88 -12.74 4.12
C ILE A 249 17.57 -11.35 4.04
N ALA A 250 16.81 -10.26 4.19
CA ALA A 250 17.29 -8.88 4.08
C ALA A 250 17.86 -8.35 5.40
#